data_349ea732f29e9a3e1c65867d928b1496
#
_entry.id   349ea732f29e9a3e1c65867d928b1496
#
_cell.length_a   1.000
_cell.length_b   1.000
_cell.length_c   1.000
_cell.angle_alpha   90.00
_cell.angle_beta   90.00
_cell.angle_gamma   90.00
#
_symmetry.space_group_name_H-M   'P 1'
#
loop_
_entity.id
_entity.type
_entity.pdbx_description
1 polymer ?
#
loop_
_entity_poly.entity_id
_entity_poly.type
_entity_poly.pdbx_seq_one_letter_code
_entity_poly.pdbx_strand_id
1 'polypeptide(L)'
;SSSLFTCYAGNSNTAIGSGSAYELTTGSFNTIVGAEYALEDGNGNSALGHLVNTGNWNHSVILGREASAVADNQFVVGSSAYNAGSVATETNTSSKVWNVVINGVAQKILLA
;
A
#
# COMPACT_ATOMS: atom_id res chain seq x y z
N SER A 1 4.16 9.07 20.93
CA SER A 1 3.89 8.48 19.60
C SER A 1 3.16 7.16 19.79
N SER A 2 2.01 7.01 19.17
CA SER A 2 1.17 5.82 19.27
C SER A 2 1.19 5.05 17.96
N SER A 3 1.44 3.77 18.02
CA SER A 3 1.20 2.85 16.92
C SER A 3 0.08 1.89 17.32
N LEU A 4 -0.71 1.42 16.38
CA LEU A 4 -1.83 0.49 16.59
C LEU A 4 -2.81 0.94 17.68
N PHE A 5 -3.21 2.23 17.66
CA PHE A 5 -3.95 2.84 18.76
C PHE A 5 -5.40 2.33 18.92
N THR A 6 -6.07 1.93 17.84
CA THR A 6 -7.49 1.57 17.85
C THR A 6 -7.81 0.16 17.33
N CYS A 7 -6.89 -0.79 17.46
CA CYS A 7 -7.16 -2.17 17.02
C CYS A 7 -8.03 -2.89 18.05
N TYR A 8 -9.33 -3.01 17.80
CA TYR A 8 -10.27 -3.66 18.72
C TYR A 8 -10.38 -5.18 18.55
N ALA A 9 -10.27 -5.67 17.35
CA ALA A 9 -10.52 -7.09 17.05
C ALA A 9 -9.55 -7.72 16.05
N GLY A 10 -8.69 -6.97 15.42
CA GLY A 10 -7.70 -7.47 14.46
C GLY A 10 -6.57 -8.26 15.14
N ASN A 11 -6.04 -9.27 14.45
CA ASN A 11 -4.98 -10.13 14.93
C ASN A 11 -3.74 -10.06 14.06
N SER A 12 -2.59 -10.36 14.67
CA SER A 12 -1.31 -10.53 13.94
C SER A 12 -0.90 -9.32 13.09
N ASN A 13 -1.13 -8.12 13.60
CA ASN A 13 -0.70 -6.90 12.95
C ASN A 13 0.66 -6.45 13.49
N THR A 14 1.52 -5.97 12.61
CA THR A 14 2.77 -5.33 12.94
C THR A 14 2.73 -3.86 12.53
N ALA A 15 2.89 -2.95 13.47
CA ALA A 15 2.88 -1.52 13.21
C ALA A 15 4.10 -0.85 13.86
N ILE A 16 4.94 -0.23 13.04
CA ILE A 16 6.15 0.45 13.48
C ILE A 16 6.13 1.90 12.99
N GLY A 17 6.23 2.82 13.91
CA GLY A 17 6.24 4.25 13.63
C GLY A 17 5.15 5.02 14.34
N SER A 18 5.29 6.34 14.39
CA SER A 18 4.31 7.22 15.05
C SER A 18 3.01 7.25 14.26
N GLY A 19 1.89 6.92 14.89
CA GLY A 19 0.58 6.86 14.24
C GLY A 19 0.41 5.71 13.24
N SER A 20 1.36 4.78 13.18
CA SER A 20 1.25 3.61 12.32
C SER A 20 0.05 2.74 12.72
N ALA A 21 -0.78 2.40 11.78
CA ALA A 21 -2.02 1.64 11.97
C ALA A 21 -3.00 2.27 12.97
N TYR A 22 -3.07 3.60 13.04
CA TYR A 22 -3.85 4.33 14.04
C TYR A 22 -5.36 4.02 13.99
N GLU A 23 -5.92 3.85 12.80
CA GLU A 23 -7.35 3.61 12.59
C GLU A 23 -7.70 2.15 12.22
N LEU A 24 -6.76 1.23 12.38
CA LEU A 24 -7.04 -0.18 12.14
C LEU A 24 -7.92 -0.76 13.26
N THR A 25 -9.15 -1.09 12.97
CA THR A 25 -10.10 -1.57 13.98
C THR A 25 -10.28 -3.09 13.98
N THR A 26 -10.46 -3.72 12.85
CA THR A 26 -10.72 -5.17 12.71
C THR A 26 -9.77 -5.90 11.76
N GLY A 27 -8.99 -5.19 10.96
CA GLY A 27 -8.06 -5.78 9.99
C GLY A 27 -6.98 -6.65 10.63
N SER A 28 -6.60 -7.72 9.96
CA SER A 28 -5.64 -8.70 10.47
C SER A 28 -4.50 -8.97 9.49
N PHE A 29 -3.38 -9.45 10.02
CA PHE A 29 -2.21 -9.86 9.23
C PHE A 29 -1.57 -8.70 8.41
N ASN A 30 -1.69 -7.47 8.88
CA ASN A 30 -1.07 -6.33 8.22
C ASN A 30 0.32 -6.05 8.80
N THR A 31 1.25 -5.68 7.93
CA THR A 31 2.57 -5.18 8.31
C THR A 31 2.72 -3.75 7.80
N ILE A 32 2.84 -2.79 8.71
CA ILE A 32 2.88 -1.37 8.40
C ILE A 32 4.07 -0.73 9.07
N VAL A 33 4.97 -0.18 8.27
CA VAL A 33 6.17 0.51 8.74
C VAL A 33 6.19 1.92 8.19
N GLY A 34 6.13 2.91 9.07
CA GLY A 34 6.13 4.31 8.70
C GLY A 34 5.45 5.19 9.72
N ALA A 35 5.30 6.47 9.39
CA ALA A 35 4.60 7.44 10.23
C ALA A 35 3.29 7.86 9.59
N GLU A 36 2.31 8.07 10.45
CA GLU A 36 0.98 8.62 10.17
C GLU A 36 0.19 7.94 9.05
N TYR A 37 -1.04 7.66 9.38
CA TYR A 37 -2.20 7.30 8.57
C TYR A 37 -2.45 5.80 8.37
N ALA A 38 -3.50 5.83 8.16
CA ALA A 38 -4.91 5.49 8.12
C ALA A 38 -5.06 4.09 7.61
N LEU A 39 -5.68 3.34 8.35
CA LEU A 39 -5.98 2.10 7.83
C LEU A 39 -7.35 1.77 8.22
N GLU A 40 -8.13 1.60 7.26
CA GLU A 40 -9.37 0.94 7.41
C GLU A 40 -9.13 -0.57 7.63
N ASP A 41 -10.13 -1.39 7.55
CA ASP A 41 -10.08 -2.77 8.03
C ASP A 41 -9.63 -3.83 7.02
N GLY A 42 -8.74 -3.48 6.11
CA GLY A 42 -8.14 -4.43 5.17
C GLY A 42 -7.25 -5.48 5.84
N ASN A 43 -7.05 -6.60 5.19
CA ASN A 43 -6.29 -7.73 5.71
C ASN A 43 -5.10 -8.10 4.82
N GLY A 44 -4.04 -8.57 5.46
CA GLY A 44 -2.89 -9.14 4.73
C GLY A 44 -2.09 -8.14 3.91
N ASN A 45 -2.11 -6.87 4.26
CA ASN A 45 -1.38 -5.84 3.55
C ASN A 45 0.04 -5.67 4.08
N SER A 46 0.97 -5.35 3.18
CA SER A 46 2.33 -4.97 3.52
C SER A 46 2.59 -3.54 3.04
N ALA A 47 2.79 -2.61 3.95
CA ALA A 47 2.94 -1.20 3.63
C ALA A 47 4.20 -0.61 4.27
N LEU A 48 4.97 0.13 3.48
CA LEU A 48 6.18 0.81 3.92
C LEU A 48 6.22 2.23 3.35
N GLY A 49 6.20 3.23 4.20
CA GLY A 49 6.31 4.62 3.83
C GLY A 49 5.59 5.56 4.80
N HIS A 50 5.63 6.85 4.48
CA HIS A 50 4.91 7.89 5.22
C HIS A 50 3.55 8.12 4.57
N LEU A 51 2.48 8.16 5.33
CA LEU A 51 1.10 8.35 4.86
C LEU A 51 0.66 7.29 3.82
N VAL A 52 1.14 6.07 3.93
CA VAL A 52 0.63 4.97 3.11
C VAL A 52 -0.81 4.64 3.48
N ASN A 53 -1.62 4.27 2.51
CA ASN A 53 -3.03 3.95 2.73
C ASN A 53 -3.39 2.59 2.12
N THR A 54 -3.80 1.66 2.97
CA THR A 54 -4.27 0.34 2.56
C THR A 54 -5.77 0.34 2.27
N GLY A 55 -6.51 1.33 2.75
CA GLY A 55 -7.97 1.36 2.66
C GLY A 55 -8.60 0.10 3.29
N ASN A 56 -9.78 -0.27 2.84
CA ASN A 56 -10.43 -1.54 3.18
C ASN A 56 -10.00 -2.69 2.25
N TRP A 57 -8.91 -2.49 1.50
CA TRP A 57 -8.44 -3.46 0.51
C TRP A 57 -7.55 -4.54 1.15
N ASN A 58 -7.44 -5.67 0.49
CA ASN A 58 -6.76 -6.85 1.02
C ASN A 58 -5.56 -7.25 0.16
N HIS A 59 -4.58 -7.89 0.80
CA HIS A 59 -3.46 -8.55 0.13
C HIS A 59 -2.66 -7.66 -0.82
N SER A 60 -2.49 -6.39 -0.48
CA SER A 60 -1.73 -5.43 -1.29
C SER A 60 -0.34 -5.18 -0.73
N VAL A 61 0.60 -4.90 -1.61
CA VAL A 61 1.95 -4.44 -1.27
C VAL A 61 2.06 -2.98 -1.67
N ILE A 62 2.37 -2.10 -0.71
CA ILE A 62 2.30 -0.65 -0.89
C ILE A 62 3.61 -0.03 -0.42
N LEU A 63 4.32 0.63 -1.32
CA LEU A 63 5.63 1.19 -1.07
C LEU A 63 5.69 2.67 -1.46
N GLY A 64 6.18 3.50 -0.56
CA GLY A 64 6.45 4.90 -0.83
C GLY A 64 5.55 5.87 -0.10
N ARG A 65 5.92 7.16 -0.15
CA ARG A 65 5.16 8.22 0.50
C ARG A 65 3.82 8.43 -0.20
N GLU A 66 2.74 8.48 0.58
CA GLU A 66 1.36 8.68 0.13
C GLU A 66 0.87 7.64 -0.90
N ALA A 67 1.56 6.50 -0.98
CA ALA A 67 1.10 5.41 -1.83
C ALA A 67 -0.20 4.81 -1.29
N SER A 68 -1.17 4.60 -2.16
CA SER A 68 -2.52 4.14 -1.78
C SER A 68 -2.98 2.98 -2.65
N ALA A 69 -3.47 1.92 -2.01
CA ALA A 69 -4.24 0.90 -2.70
C ALA A 69 -5.65 1.41 -3.02
N VAL A 70 -6.19 0.98 -4.13
CA VAL A 70 -7.56 1.31 -4.57
C VAL A 70 -8.37 0.05 -4.94
N ALA A 71 -7.79 -1.11 -4.75
CA ALA A 71 -8.43 -2.42 -4.94
C ALA A 71 -7.63 -3.51 -4.21
N ASP A 72 -8.19 -4.70 -4.11
CA ASP A 72 -7.50 -5.87 -3.57
C ASP A 72 -6.34 -6.33 -4.47
N ASN A 73 -5.36 -6.98 -3.87
CA ASN A 73 -4.27 -7.66 -4.56
C ASN A 73 -3.42 -6.73 -5.46
N GLN A 74 -3.17 -5.51 -5.01
CA GLN A 74 -2.36 -4.55 -5.75
C GLN A 74 -0.89 -4.55 -5.33
N PHE A 75 -0.01 -4.30 -6.29
CA PHE A 75 1.34 -3.81 -6.06
C PHE A 75 1.37 -2.32 -6.39
N VAL A 76 1.64 -1.49 -5.39
CA VAL A 76 1.59 -0.03 -5.49
C VAL A 76 2.95 0.55 -5.12
N VAL A 77 3.53 1.37 -5.98
CA VAL A 77 4.80 2.05 -5.74
C VAL A 77 4.67 3.54 -6.02
N GLY A 78 4.96 4.36 -5.03
CA GLY A 78 4.88 5.80 -5.13
C GLY A 78 3.45 6.36 -5.21
N SER A 79 3.36 7.67 -5.34
CA SER A 79 2.11 8.41 -5.49
C SER A 79 2.26 9.51 -6.56
N SER A 80 1.17 10.16 -6.92
CA SER A 80 1.21 11.28 -7.87
C SER A 80 2.03 12.46 -7.38
N ALA A 81 2.07 12.68 -6.07
CA ALA A 81 2.84 13.75 -5.44
C ALA A 81 4.30 13.36 -5.17
N TYR A 82 4.57 12.07 -4.95
CA TYR A 82 5.89 11.55 -4.58
C TYR A 82 6.23 10.35 -5.46
N ASN A 83 6.76 10.63 -6.63
CA ASN A 83 7.04 9.62 -7.64
C ASN A 83 8.19 8.70 -7.21
N ALA A 84 8.00 7.42 -7.43
CA ALA A 84 9.03 6.39 -7.30
C ALA A 84 9.67 6.11 -8.67
N GLY A 85 10.43 7.06 -9.17
CA GLY A 85 11.02 6.99 -10.51
C GLY A 85 10.11 7.53 -11.62
N SER A 86 10.61 7.57 -12.82
CA SER A 86 9.89 8.06 -13.99
C SER A 86 9.23 6.94 -14.78
N VAL A 87 8.08 7.25 -15.39
CA VAL A 87 7.39 6.39 -16.34
C VAL A 87 7.44 7.05 -17.71
N ALA A 88 7.87 6.31 -18.71
CA ALA A 88 7.94 6.78 -20.09
C ALA A 88 7.04 5.91 -20.99
N THR A 89 6.52 6.51 -22.05
CA THR A 89 5.78 5.79 -23.07
C THR A 89 6.75 5.12 -24.04
N GLU A 90 6.57 3.83 -24.26
CA GLU A 90 7.36 3.03 -25.18
C GLU A 90 6.46 2.04 -25.90
N THR A 91 6.76 1.72 -27.16
CA THR A 91 6.01 0.76 -27.94
C THR A 91 6.66 -0.61 -27.83
N ASN A 92 6.08 -1.46 -26.97
CA ASN A 92 6.52 -2.83 -26.77
C ASN A 92 5.31 -3.76 -26.74
N THR A 93 5.53 -5.04 -27.05
CA THR A 93 4.48 -6.06 -27.02
C THR A 93 4.90 -7.24 -26.13
N SER A 94 3.93 -7.76 -25.40
CA SER A 94 4.09 -8.97 -24.59
C SER A 94 2.77 -9.72 -24.51
N SER A 95 2.84 -11.02 -24.43
CA SER A 95 1.66 -11.88 -24.20
C SER A 95 1.22 -11.91 -22.75
N LYS A 96 2.06 -11.44 -21.82
CA LYS A 96 1.79 -11.41 -20.38
C LYS A 96 2.14 -10.06 -19.79
N VAL A 97 1.30 -9.59 -18.90
CA VAL A 97 1.53 -8.33 -18.17
C VAL A 97 1.25 -8.54 -16.68
N TRP A 98 1.95 -7.78 -15.87
CA TRP A 98 1.63 -7.62 -14.46
C TRP A 98 1.02 -6.23 -14.25
N ASN A 99 -0.22 -6.20 -13.77
CA ASN A 99 -0.89 -4.94 -13.47
C ASN A 99 -0.42 -4.40 -12.13
N VAL A 100 0.04 -3.18 -12.12
CA VAL A 100 0.59 -2.49 -10.94
C VAL A 100 0.08 -1.06 -10.88
N VAL A 101 0.30 -0.39 -9.76
CA VAL A 101 0.04 1.05 -9.63
C VAL A 101 1.38 1.74 -9.37
N ILE A 102 1.80 2.59 -10.27
CA ILE A 102 3.04 3.36 -10.16
C ILE A 102 2.71 4.84 -10.17
N ASN A 103 3.17 5.57 -9.16
CA ASN A 103 2.97 7.02 -9.04
C ASN A 103 1.49 7.42 -9.10
N GLY A 104 0.60 6.61 -8.52
CA GLY A 104 -0.83 6.83 -8.49
C GLY A 104 -1.59 6.48 -9.77
N VAL A 105 -0.95 5.91 -10.77
CA VAL A 105 -1.54 5.54 -12.07
C VAL A 105 -1.43 4.04 -12.30
N ALA A 106 -2.50 3.43 -12.80
CA ALA A 106 -2.49 2.03 -13.20
C ALA A 106 -1.52 1.83 -14.39
N GLN A 107 -0.61 0.90 -14.25
CA GLN A 107 0.44 0.59 -15.21
C GLN A 107 0.51 -0.91 -15.47
N LYS A 108 1.27 -1.29 -16.48
CA LYS A 108 1.54 -2.69 -16.81
C LYS A 108 3.04 -2.91 -16.89
N ILE A 109 3.52 -3.91 -16.17
CA ILE A 109 4.87 -4.42 -16.37
C ILE A 109 4.79 -5.55 -17.38
N LEU A 110 5.52 -5.45 -18.48
CA LEU A 110 5.56 -6.47 -19.53
C LEU A 110 6.41 -7.65 -19.04
N LEU A 111 5.84 -8.84 -19.15
CA LEU A 111 6.51 -10.09 -18.80
C LEU A 111 6.84 -10.85 -20.09
N ALA A 112 7.96 -11.54 -20.09
CA ALA A 112 8.39 -12.33 -21.24
C ALA A 112 7.44 -13.51 -21.55
#